data_ddde9e83d700cab03d35e1c94bf9e9c5
#
_entry.id   ddde9e83d700cab03d35e1c94bf9e9c5
#
_cell.length_a   1.000
_cell.length_b   1.000
_cell.length_c   1.000
_cell.angle_alpha   90.00
_cell.angle_beta   90.00
_cell.angle_gamma   90.00
#
_symmetry.space_group_name_H-M   'P 1'
#
loop_
_entity.id
_entity.type
_entity.pdbx_description
1 polymer ?
#
loop_
_entity_poly.entity_id
_entity_poly.type
_entity_poly.pdbx_seq_one_letter_code
_entity_poly.pdbx_strand_id
1 'polypeptide(L)'
;MGFAEAFAFQSPAEVFAEYVALDAATSQFPRDLDLSIFADADYAKLIPTQWPHNGARFFADGQFYHPDGKAQMFPVKAPAQITSRFTLNTGRNRDQWHTMMRTGKSPRLGAHLAEPYVEIHPADAATLGAEPGALIAVQNTYGRTVLRALITPRVAKGQLFAPIHWTRQRSSAGTINSVVAPITDPFSGQPASKFGAVSAEVYKAKWYGFIASNREPKPLTPYAAVARTQTGWQAELAGSKVPDDWEAEARRLSGHFGGDVSFQSDPATGSIRIAIVQGGLITALFFAASTPVVLSRTEHWLDRFQYIPAGCPCRSKRI
;
A
#
# COMPACT_ATOMS: atom_id res chain seq x y z
N MET A 1 -25.42 -2.72 -19.35
CA MET A 1 -25.26 -4.16 -19.07
C MET A 1 -26.41 -5.02 -19.62
N GLY A 2 -27.47 -4.44 -20.15
CA GLY A 2 -28.55 -5.17 -20.85
C GLY A 2 -29.61 -5.84 -19.97
N PHE A 3 -29.56 -5.63 -18.65
CA PHE A 3 -30.46 -6.26 -17.68
C PHE A 3 -31.25 -5.23 -16.85
N ALA A 4 -31.72 -4.16 -17.49
CA ALA A 4 -32.35 -3.05 -16.78
C ALA A 4 -33.55 -3.47 -15.92
N GLU A 5 -34.38 -4.41 -16.40
CA GLU A 5 -35.53 -4.90 -15.67
C GLU A 5 -35.15 -5.68 -14.41
N ALA A 6 -34.07 -6.46 -14.45
CA ALA A 6 -33.60 -7.25 -13.33
C ALA A 6 -33.02 -6.37 -12.18
N PHE A 7 -32.72 -5.12 -12.45
CA PHE A 7 -32.12 -4.18 -11.47
C PHE A 7 -33.00 -2.92 -11.29
N ALA A 8 -34.33 -3.03 -11.53
CA ALA A 8 -35.25 -1.90 -11.46
C ALA A 8 -35.67 -1.54 -10.02
N PHE A 9 -34.80 -1.77 -9.03
CA PHE A 9 -35.05 -1.46 -7.63
C PHE A 9 -35.25 0.04 -7.41
N GLN A 10 -36.27 0.37 -6.63
CA GLN A 10 -36.63 1.75 -6.28
C GLN A 10 -36.05 2.15 -4.92
N SER A 11 -35.60 1.18 -4.11
CA SER A 11 -35.13 1.43 -2.76
C SER A 11 -34.12 0.38 -2.28
N PRO A 12 -33.25 0.70 -1.29
CA PRO A 12 -32.42 -0.29 -0.62
C PRO A 12 -33.23 -1.42 0.04
N ALA A 13 -34.47 -1.15 0.45
CA ALA A 13 -35.36 -2.16 1.03
C ALA A 13 -35.68 -3.28 0.03
N GLU A 14 -35.94 -2.92 -1.24
CA GLU A 14 -36.18 -3.91 -2.30
C GLU A 14 -34.98 -4.78 -2.59
N VAL A 15 -33.78 -4.20 -2.59
CA VAL A 15 -32.52 -4.95 -2.73
C VAL A 15 -32.33 -5.92 -1.56
N PHE A 16 -32.65 -5.49 -0.34
CA PHE A 16 -32.58 -6.34 0.85
C PHE A 16 -33.61 -7.46 0.80
N ALA A 17 -34.84 -7.18 0.38
CA ALA A 17 -35.88 -8.18 0.22
C ALA A 17 -35.50 -9.26 -0.81
N GLU A 18 -34.89 -8.87 -1.94
CA GLU A 18 -34.36 -9.84 -2.90
C GLU A 18 -33.25 -10.70 -2.28
N TYR A 19 -32.34 -10.10 -1.51
CA TYR A 19 -31.29 -10.86 -0.82
C TYR A 19 -31.84 -11.91 0.14
N VAL A 20 -32.88 -11.55 0.91
CA VAL A 20 -33.62 -12.49 1.77
C VAL A 20 -34.28 -13.61 0.96
N ALA A 21 -34.91 -13.27 -0.18
CA ALA A 21 -35.54 -14.25 -1.04
C ALA A 21 -34.53 -15.22 -1.69
N LEU A 22 -33.34 -14.74 -2.04
CA LEU A 22 -32.26 -15.60 -2.56
C LEU A 22 -31.77 -16.61 -1.53
N ASP A 23 -31.74 -16.24 -0.25
CA ASP A 23 -31.40 -17.16 0.83
C ASP A 23 -32.41 -18.32 0.90
N ALA A 24 -33.71 -18.01 0.88
CA ALA A 24 -34.77 -19.02 0.82
C ALA A 24 -34.66 -19.94 -0.40
N ALA A 25 -34.25 -19.42 -1.57
CA ALA A 25 -34.03 -20.23 -2.77
C ALA A 25 -32.86 -21.22 -2.66
N THR A 26 -31.89 -20.96 -1.74
CA THR A 26 -30.75 -21.86 -1.49
C THR A 26 -30.95 -22.79 -0.30
N SER A 27 -32.11 -22.75 0.36
CA SER A 27 -32.43 -23.48 1.59
C SER A 27 -32.41 -25.01 1.46
N GLN A 28 -32.40 -25.54 0.24
CA GLN A 28 -32.21 -26.98 -0.01
C GLN A 28 -30.83 -27.51 0.42
N PHE A 29 -29.87 -26.62 0.69
CA PHE A 29 -28.57 -27.02 1.24
C PHE A 29 -28.60 -26.81 2.75
N PRO A 30 -28.22 -27.83 3.53
CA PRO A 30 -28.09 -27.67 4.98
C PRO A 30 -26.97 -26.68 5.29
N ARG A 31 -27.35 -25.44 5.51
CA ARG A 31 -26.46 -24.34 5.86
C ARG A 31 -26.98 -23.60 7.07
N ASP A 32 -26.07 -22.93 7.75
CA ASP A 32 -26.37 -22.06 8.86
C ASP A 32 -26.88 -20.67 8.44
N LEU A 33 -27.15 -20.49 7.14
CA LEU A 33 -27.66 -19.24 6.58
C LEU A 33 -29.20 -19.29 6.57
N ASP A 34 -29.82 -18.54 7.46
CA ASP A 34 -31.28 -18.41 7.53
C ASP A 34 -31.67 -16.94 7.73
N LEU A 35 -32.20 -16.33 6.69
CA LEU A 35 -32.68 -14.97 6.68
C LEU A 35 -34.20 -14.89 6.74
N SER A 36 -34.93 -16.00 6.92
CA SER A 36 -36.39 -16.06 6.92
C SER A 36 -37.06 -15.10 7.92
N ILE A 37 -36.39 -14.83 9.03
CA ILE A 37 -36.84 -13.85 10.04
C ILE A 37 -36.98 -12.43 9.48
N PHE A 38 -36.39 -12.14 8.35
CA PHE A 38 -36.42 -10.82 7.70
C PHE A 38 -37.39 -10.79 6.50
N ALA A 39 -38.11 -11.85 6.21
CA ALA A 39 -39.00 -11.92 5.01
C ALA A 39 -40.02 -10.79 5.00
N ASP A 40 -40.60 -10.45 6.16
CA ASP A 40 -41.58 -9.38 6.30
C ASP A 40 -41.04 -8.18 7.10
N ALA A 41 -39.73 -8.02 7.18
CA ALA A 41 -39.12 -7.00 8.03
C ALA A 41 -39.27 -5.59 7.43
N ASP A 42 -39.64 -4.62 8.25
CA ASP A 42 -39.56 -3.20 7.90
C ASP A 42 -38.07 -2.79 7.89
N TYR A 43 -37.51 -2.62 6.69
CA TYR A 43 -36.10 -2.28 6.48
C TYR A 43 -35.66 -1.05 7.28
N ALA A 44 -36.54 -0.05 7.43
CA ALA A 44 -36.23 1.18 8.16
C ALA A 44 -36.13 0.97 9.69
N LYS A 45 -36.66 -0.12 10.19
CA LYS A 45 -36.69 -0.47 11.62
C LYS A 45 -35.78 -1.65 11.97
N LEU A 46 -34.94 -2.11 11.03
CA LEU A 46 -34.01 -3.18 11.30
C LEU A 46 -33.06 -2.80 12.45
N ILE A 47 -33.00 -3.68 13.43
CA ILE A 47 -32.03 -3.59 14.53
C ILE A 47 -30.88 -4.57 14.28
N PRO A 48 -29.69 -4.36 14.88
CA PRO A 48 -28.61 -5.32 14.84
C PRO A 48 -29.08 -6.69 15.34
N THR A 49 -29.01 -7.69 14.46
CA THR A 49 -29.53 -9.03 14.73
C THR A 49 -28.43 -10.06 14.49
N GLN A 50 -28.31 -11.04 15.39
CA GLN A 50 -27.40 -12.16 15.19
C GLN A 50 -27.85 -12.97 13.98
N TRP A 51 -26.96 -13.16 13.01
CA TRP A 51 -27.20 -13.94 11.81
C TRP A 51 -26.14 -15.05 11.67
N PRO A 52 -26.56 -16.22 11.17
CA PRO A 52 -27.91 -16.70 10.97
C PRO A 52 -28.68 -16.81 12.28
N HIS A 53 -29.98 -16.65 12.22
CA HIS A 53 -30.83 -16.62 13.41
C HIS A 53 -31.57 -17.94 13.57
N ASN A 54 -31.14 -18.73 14.54
CA ASN A 54 -31.87 -19.90 15.03
C ASN A 54 -32.16 -19.82 16.53
N GLY A 55 -31.92 -18.66 17.16
CA GLY A 55 -32.15 -18.43 18.58
C GLY A 55 -31.09 -19.03 19.51
N ALA A 56 -30.10 -19.75 18.97
CA ALA A 56 -29.06 -20.41 19.75
C ALA A 56 -27.66 -20.03 19.28
N ARG A 57 -26.66 -20.29 20.11
CA ARG A 57 -25.26 -20.22 19.69
C ARG A 57 -24.99 -21.31 18.66
N PHE A 58 -24.24 -20.97 17.60
CA PHE A 58 -23.78 -21.94 16.59
C PHE A 58 -23.18 -23.17 17.24
N PHE A 59 -23.57 -24.33 16.70
CA PHE A 59 -23.08 -25.66 17.11
C PHE A 59 -23.22 -25.93 18.61
N ALA A 60 -24.11 -25.22 19.32
CA ALA A 60 -24.33 -25.43 20.76
C ALA A 60 -24.95 -26.80 21.06
N ASP A 61 -25.66 -27.36 20.11
CA ASP A 61 -26.24 -28.69 20.11
C ASP A 61 -25.25 -29.80 19.70
N GLY A 62 -24.01 -29.43 19.37
CA GLY A 62 -23.00 -30.35 18.85
C GLY A 62 -23.23 -30.85 17.43
N GLN A 63 -24.22 -30.28 16.72
CA GLN A 63 -24.49 -30.64 15.32
C GLN A 63 -23.78 -29.68 14.35
N PHE A 64 -23.21 -30.25 13.30
CA PHE A 64 -22.51 -29.52 12.24
C PHE A 64 -23.21 -29.76 10.91
N TYR A 65 -23.09 -28.80 9.97
CA TYR A 65 -23.76 -28.85 8.68
C TYR A 65 -23.07 -29.81 7.69
N HIS A 66 -22.88 -31.05 8.15
CA HIS A 66 -22.39 -32.16 7.33
C HIS A 66 -23.44 -33.31 7.33
N PRO A 67 -23.43 -34.19 6.33
CA PRO A 67 -24.41 -35.26 6.25
C PRO A 67 -24.50 -36.15 7.48
N ASP A 68 -23.39 -36.28 8.23
CA ASP A 68 -23.31 -37.06 9.47
C ASP A 68 -23.46 -36.25 10.74
N GLY A 69 -23.73 -34.95 10.61
CA GLY A 69 -23.89 -34.01 11.74
C GLY A 69 -22.62 -33.75 12.55
N LYS A 70 -21.47 -34.20 12.10
CA LYS A 70 -20.22 -34.12 12.86
C LYS A 70 -19.26 -33.06 12.31
N ALA A 71 -18.40 -32.54 13.19
CA ALA A 71 -17.29 -31.70 12.77
C ALA A 71 -16.29 -32.50 11.92
N GLN A 72 -15.89 -31.94 10.80
CA GLN A 72 -14.82 -32.54 9.98
C GLN A 72 -13.46 -32.11 10.53
N MET A 73 -12.65 -33.09 10.93
CA MET A 73 -11.29 -32.84 11.37
C MET A 73 -10.31 -33.20 10.25
N PHE A 74 -9.62 -32.18 9.73
CA PHE A 74 -8.62 -32.36 8.69
C PHE A 74 -7.23 -32.50 9.33
N PRO A 75 -6.44 -33.51 8.96
CA PRO A 75 -5.06 -33.60 9.43
C PRO A 75 -4.23 -32.46 8.81
N VAL A 76 -3.74 -31.56 9.65
CA VAL A 76 -2.84 -30.48 9.21
C VAL A 76 -1.49 -31.08 8.88
N LYS A 77 -1.05 -30.94 7.63
CA LYS A 77 0.31 -31.29 7.20
C LYS A 77 1.15 -30.02 7.24
N ALA A 78 2.27 -30.06 7.94
CA ALA A 78 3.24 -28.98 7.89
C ALA A 78 3.69 -28.77 6.43
N PRO A 79 3.74 -27.53 5.94
CA PRO A 79 4.30 -27.28 4.62
C PRO A 79 5.77 -27.71 4.59
N ALA A 80 6.21 -28.16 3.41
CA ALA A 80 7.62 -28.50 3.21
C ALA A 80 8.48 -27.28 3.60
N GLN A 81 9.53 -27.50 4.39
CA GLN A 81 10.47 -26.43 4.72
C GLN A 81 11.16 -25.98 3.43
N ILE A 82 10.87 -24.75 3.05
CA ILE A 82 11.58 -24.11 1.94
C ILE A 82 12.85 -23.50 2.53
N THR A 83 13.99 -24.05 2.12
CA THR A 83 15.29 -23.49 2.50
C THR A 83 15.52 -22.18 1.75
N SER A 84 15.31 -21.09 2.43
CA SER A 84 15.67 -19.76 1.97
C SER A 84 16.38 -18.99 3.08
N ARG A 85 17.06 -17.90 2.71
CA ARG A 85 17.75 -17.08 3.69
C ARG A 85 16.77 -16.36 4.63
N PHE A 86 15.59 -16.00 4.13
CA PHE A 86 14.58 -15.29 4.90
C PHE A 86 13.18 -15.90 4.72
N THR A 87 12.42 -15.87 5.81
CA THR A 87 10.98 -16.09 5.80
C THR A 87 10.26 -14.76 5.77
N LEU A 88 9.43 -14.54 4.74
CA LEU A 88 8.62 -13.35 4.59
C LEU A 88 7.24 -13.55 5.22
N ASN A 89 6.89 -12.70 6.17
CA ASN A 89 5.53 -12.54 6.66
C ASN A 89 4.93 -11.27 6.04
N THR A 90 3.71 -11.33 5.53
CA THR A 90 2.99 -10.18 5.03
C THR A 90 1.83 -9.82 5.95
N GLY A 91 1.47 -8.55 6.04
CA GLY A 91 0.43 -8.13 6.96
C GLY A 91 -0.13 -6.75 6.68
N ARG A 92 -0.91 -6.24 7.62
CA ARG A 92 -1.56 -4.95 7.55
C ARG A 92 -0.84 -3.90 8.37
N ASN A 93 -0.94 -2.65 7.92
CA ASN A 93 -0.65 -1.48 8.73
C ASN A 93 -1.93 -1.02 9.42
N ARG A 94 -1.80 -0.43 10.61
CA ARG A 94 -2.91 0.16 11.36
C ARG A 94 -3.67 1.20 10.54
N ASP A 95 -2.95 2.06 9.80
CA ASP A 95 -3.52 3.25 9.16
C ASP A 95 -3.97 2.99 7.72
N GLN A 96 -3.76 1.77 7.19
CA GLN A 96 -4.08 1.44 5.80
C GLN A 96 -5.17 0.38 5.69
N TRP A 97 -6.04 0.56 4.71
CA TRP A 97 -7.11 -0.37 4.37
C TRP A 97 -6.86 -1.04 3.02
N HIS A 98 -6.77 -2.37 3.01
CA HIS A 98 -6.53 -3.20 1.81
C HIS A 98 -5.52 -2.56 0.83
N THR A 99 -5.95 -2.25 -0.40
CA THR A 99 -5.15 -1.67 -1.47
C THR A 99 -5.12 -0.13 -1.45
N MET A 100 -5.37 0.47 -0.29
CA MET A 100 -5.35 1.93 -0.08
C MET A 100 -6.40 2.70 -0.91
N MET A 101 -7.46 2.04 -1.40
CA MET A 101 -8.49 2.67 -2.23
C MET A 101 -9.22 3.82 -1.53
N ARG A 102 -9.31 3.78 -0.20
CA ARG A 102 -9.87 4.85 0.66
C ARG A 102 -8.77 5.62 1.37
N THR A 103 -7.91 4.91 2.10
CA THR A 103 -6.86 5.51 2.94
C THR A 103 -5.80 6.23 2.14
N GLY A 104 -5.47 5.78 0.92
CA GLY A 104 -4.58 6.49 0.00
C GLY A 104 -5.12 7.84 -0.51
N LYS A 105 -6.41 8.15 -0.26
CA LYS A 105 -7.02 9.46 -0.52
C LYS A 105 -7.00 10.38 0.70
N SER A 106 -6.67 9.84 1.88
CA SER A 106 -6.60 10.58 3.14
C SER A 106 -5.15 10.95 3.46
N PRO A 107 -4.77 12.23 3.34
CA PRO A 107 -3.42 12.70 3.64
C PRO A 107 -2.98 12.33 5.06
N ARG A 108 -3.89 12.48 6.02
CA ARG A 108 -3.63 12.22 7.43
C ARG A 108 -3.23 10.77 7.72
N LEU A 109 -3.84 9.81 7.03
CA LEU A 109 -3.50 8.39 7.18
C LEU A 109 -2.21 8.03 6.42
N GLY A 110 -1.95 8.68 5.28
CA GLY A 110 -0.72 8.50 4.50
C GLY A 110 0.52 9.15 5.12
N ALA A 111 0.35 10.16 5.98
CA ALA A 111 1.48 10.88 6.58
C ALA A 111 2.33 10.03 7.53
N HIS A 112 1.75 9.00 8.15
CA HIS A 112 2.46 8.13 9.10
C HIS A 112 3.48 7.23 8.41
N LEU A 113 3.09 6.57 7.30
CA LEU A 113 3.95 5.73 6.48
C LEU A 113 3.57 5.94 5.00
N ALA A 114 4.33 6.80 4.32
CA ALA A 114 4.03 7.23 2.96
C ALA A 114 4.53 6.28 1.87
N GLU A 115 5.40 5.34 2.22
CA GLU A 115 6.02 4.39 1.28
C GLU A 115 6.00 2.94 1.80
N PRO A 116 6.09 1.94 0.92
CA PRO A 116 6.20 0.54 1.31
C PRO A 116 7.54 0.27 1.98
N TYR A 117 7.52 -0.56 3.02
CA TYR A 117 8.71 -0.88 3.78
C TYR A 117 8.84 -2.39 4.04
N VAL A 118 10.03 -2.79 4.46
CA VAL A 118 10.30 -4.12 4.98
C VAL A 118 10.99 -4.01 6.34
N GLU A 119 10.40 -4.64 7.35
CA GLU A 119 11.06 -4.78 8.67
C GLU A 119 12.14 -5.83 8.58
N ILE A 120 13.32 -5.49 9.08
CA ILE A 120 14.52 -6.33 9.07
C ILE A 120 15.16 -6.28 10.45
N HIS A 121 15.52 -7.44 11.01
CA HIS A 121 16.26 -7.50 12.27
C HIS A 121 17.64 -6.82 12.13
N PRO A 122 18.13 -6.06 13.14
CA PRO A 122 19.40 -5.34 13.07
C PRO A 122 20.59 -6.22 12.67
N ALA A 123 20.68 -7.45 13.18
CA ALA A 123 21.76 -8.37 12.83
C ALA A 123 21.71 -8.82 11.35
N ASP A 124 20.50 -8.98 10.78
CA ASP A 124 20.34 -9.32 9.37
C ASP A 124 20.63 -8.12 8.48
N ALA A 125 20.21 -6.92 8.89
CA ALA A 125 20.53 -5.68 8.20
C ALA A 125 22.06 -5.47 8.13
N ALA A 126 22.77 -5.65 9.23
CA ALA A 126 24.24 -5.58 9.27
C ALA A 126 24.88 -6.61 8.32
N THR A 127 24.37 -7.85 8.29
CA THR A 127 24.87 -8.88 7.38
C THR A 127 24.65 -8.55 5.90
N LEU A 128 23.54 -7.84 5.60
CA LEU A 128 23.23 -7.36 4.24
C LEU A 128 24.01 -6.09 3.87
N GLY A 129 24.64 -5.41 4.83
CA GLY A 129 25.19 -4.06 4.65
C GLY A 129 24.11 -3.01 4.43
N ALA A 130 22.92 -3.21 5.02
CA ALA A 130 21.80 -2.30 4.89
C ALA A 130 21.84 -1.24 5.98
N GLU A 131 21.95 0.03 5.56
CA GLU A 131 21.88 1.19 6.44
C GLU A 131 20.41 1.63 6.65
N PRO A 132 20.09 2.38 7.71
CA PRO A 132 18.77 2.96 7.91
C PRO A 132 18.32 3.75 6.68
N GLY A 133 17.11 3.46 6.19
CA GLY A 133 16.55 4.11 5.00
C GLY A 133 17.07 3.57 3.66
N ALA A 134 17.89 2.53 3.63
CA ALA A 134 18.27 1.84 2.40
C ALA A 134 17.04 1.24 1.70
N LEU A 135 17.12 1.07 0.40
CA LEU A 135 16.16 0.26 -0.35
C LEU A 135 16.60 -1.19 -0.37
N ILE A 136 15.69 -2.10 -0.13
CA ILE A 136 15.92 -3.55 -0.13
C ILE A 136 15.13 -4.19 -1.25
N ALA A 137 15.83 -4.92 -2.10
CA ALA A 137 15.20 -5.82 -3.05
C ALA A 137 14.92 -7.15 -2.37
N VAL A 138 13.66 -7.55 -2.33
CA VAL A 138 13.19 -8.85 -1.86
C VAL A 138 12.72 -9.63 -3.07
N GLN A 139 13.17 -10.87 -3.22
CA GLN A 139 12.92 -11.64 -4.45
C GLN A 139 12.86 -13.15 -4.20
N ASN A 140 12.21 -13.83 -5.12
CA ASN A 140 12.18 -15.28 -5.25
C ASN A 140 11.90 -15.66 -6.71
N THR A 141 11.56 -16.94 -6.97
CA THR A 141 11.24 -17.45 -8.32
C THR A 141 9.97 -16.85 -8.93
N TYR A 142 9.08 -16.24 -8.12
CA TYR A 142 7.82 -15.65 -8.59
C TYR A 142 7.95 -14.19 -8.97
N GLY A 143 8.90 -13.47 -8.37
CA GLY A 143 9.11 -12.08 -8.69
C GLY A 143 10.06 -11.34 -7.76
N ARG A 144 10.02 -10.02 -7.88
CA ARG A 144 10.86 -9.09 -7.13
C ARG A 144 10.04 -7.89 -6.70
N THR A 145 10.33 -7.38 -5.51
CA THR A 145 9.81 -6.12 -4.98
C THR A 145 10.95 -5.30 -4.37
N VAL A 146 10.80 -3.97 -4.32
CA VAL A 146 11.77 -3.07 -3.68
C VAL A 146 11.04 -2.26 -2.62
N LEU A 147 11.59 -2.25 -1.42
CA LEU A 147 10.95 -1.70 -0.22
C LEU A 147 11.96 -0.90 0.61
N ARG A 148 11.50 0.10 1.36
CA ARG A 148 12.35 0.84 2.29
C ARG A 148 12.70 -0.02 3.51
N ALA A 149 13.96 -0.06 3.90
CA ALA A 149 14.40 -0.77 5.11
C ALA A 149 13.87 -0.08 6.38
N LEU A 150 13.16 -0.82 7.21
CA LEU A 150 12.82 -0.46 8.57
C LEU A 150 13.58 -1.42 9.50
N ILE A 151 14.75 -1.00 9.95
CA ILE A 151 15.61 -1.80 10.82
C ILE A 151 15.03 -1.77 12.24
N THR A 152 14.61 -2.95 12.72
CA THR A 152 13.90 -3.04 14.00
C THR A 152 14.02 -4.44 14.62
N PRO A 153 14.13 -4.55 15.96
CA PRO A 153 14.16 -5.84 16.66
C PRO A 153 12.76 -6.48 16.79
N ARG A 154 11.70 -5.87 16.24
CA ARG A 154 10.34 -6.42 16.30
C ARG A 154 10.15 -7.71 15.50
N VAL A 155 11.00 -7.96 14.51
CA VAL A 155 11.06 -9.20 13.74
C VAL A 155 12.22 -10.05 14.23
N ALA A 156 12.08 -11.38 14.20
CA ALA A 156 13.17 -12.28 14.58
C ALA A 156 14.24 -12.35 13.47
N LYS A 157 15.46 -12.79 13.83
CA LYS A 157 16.51 -13.09 12.85
C LYS A 157 15.99 -14.07 11.79
N GLY A 158 16.34 -13.83 10.54
CA GLY A 158 15.89 -14.63 9.40
C GLY A 158 14.44 -14.40 9.00
N GLN A 159 13.73 -13.45 9.65
CA GLN A 159 12.37 -13.08 9.29
C GLN A 159 12.29 -11.66 8.74
N LEU A 160 11.43 -11.49 7.75
CA LEU A 160 11.06 -10.20 7.20
C LEU A 160 9.55 -10.00 7.36
N PHE A 161 9.15 -8.75 7.59
CA PHE A 161 7.74 -8.36 7.51
C PHE A 161 7.56 -7.25 6.48
N ALA A 162 6.53 -7.37 5.64
CA ALA A 162 6.18 -6.32 4.69
C ALA A 162 4.67 -6.12 4.59
N PRO A 163 4.17 -4.86 4.47
CA PRO A 163 2.75 -4.57 4.38
C PRO A 163 2.18 -4.88 3.00
N ILE A 164 0.91 -5.32 2.98
CA ILE A 164 0.21 -5.76 1.77
C ILE A 164 -0.43 -4.62 0.95
N HIS A 165 -0.42 -3.39 1.44
CA HIS A 165 -1.33 -2.35 0.98
C HIS A 165 -0.95 -1.70 -0.35
N TRP A 166 0.36 -1.61 -0.67
CA TRP A 166 0.82 -0.91 -1.86
C TRP A 166 0.55 -1.68 -3.14
N THR A 167 -0.01 -0.97 -4.10
CA THR A 167 -0.25 -1.43 -5.47
C THR A 167 0.62 -0.65 -6.44
N ARG A 168 0.66 -1.07 -7.71
CA ARG A 168 1.38 -0.33 -8.77
C ARG A 168 0.90 1.11 -8.97
N GLN A 169 -0.30 1.44 -8.53
CA GLN A 169 -0.80 2.81 -8.54
C GLN A 169 -0.04 3.72 -7.56
N ARG A 170 0.43 3.16 -6.44
CA ARG A 170 1.07 3.91 -5.35
C ARG A 170 2.56 3.64 -5.22
N SER A 171 3.07 2.55 -5.80
CA SER A 171 4.49 2.25 -5.84
C SER A 171 4.83 1.45 -7.09
N SER A 172 5.88 1.87 -7.80
CA SER A 172 6.33 1.21 -9.03
C SER A 172 6.88 -0.20 -8.79
N ALA A 173 7.54 -0.42 -7.66
CA ALA A 173 8.24 -1.66 -7.35
C ALA A 173 7.87 -2.27 -5.97
N GLY A 174 7.01 -1.62 -5.18
CA GLY A 174 6.72 -2.00 -3.80
C GLY A 174 5.51 -2.93 -3.61
N THR A 175 5.08 -3.64 -4.65
CA THR A 175 3.97 -4.59 -4.56
C THR A 175 4.43 -5.92 -4.00
N ILE A 176 4.17 -6.17 -2.71
CA ILE A 176 4.66 -7.37 -2.03
C ILE A 176 4.09 -8.68 -2.58
N ASN A 177 2.88 -8.66 -3.12
CA ASN A 177 2.26 -9.85 -3.71
C ASN A 177 3.03 -10.43 -4.90
N SER A 178 3.96 -9.67 -5.50
CA SER A 178 4.82 -10.19 -6.57
C SER A 178 5.76 -11.32 -6.12
N VAL A 179 6.01 -11.43 -4.82
CA VAL A 179 6.87 -12.48 -4.23
C VAL A 179 6.09 -13.49 -3.36
N VAL A 180 4.77 -13.39 -3.34
CA VAL A 180 3.91 -14.39 -2.67
C VAL A 180 3.71 -15.58 -3.60
N ALA A 181 3.98 -16.80 -3.09
CA ALA A 181 3.78 -18.01 -3.85
C ALA A 181 2.29 -18.24 -4.15
N PRO A 182 1.93 -18.73 -5.35
CA PRO A 182 0.55 -19.03 -5.72
C PRO A 182 0.08 -20.34 -5.10
N ILE A 183 0.17 -20.45 -3.78
CA ILE A 183 -0.23 -21.62 -3.00
C ILE A 183 -1.42 -21.23 -2.15
N THR A 184 -2.42 -22.10 -2.11
CA THR A 184 -3.61 -21.95 -1.29
C THR A 184 -3.78 -23.16 -0.39
N ASP A 185 -4.43 -22.94 0.76
CA ASP A 185 -4.88 -24.05 1.60
C ASP A 185 -5.93 -24.87 0.82
N PRO A 186 -5.80 -26.20 0.75
CA PRO A 186 -6.67 -27.04 -0.08
C PRO A 186 -8.12 -27.11 0.40
N PHE A 187 -8.39 -26.75 1.66
CA PHE A 187 -9.72 -26.81 2.24
C PHE A 187 -10.42 -25.45 2.24
N SER A 188 -9.71 -24.40 2.64
CA SER A 188 -10.28 -23.05 2.74
C SER A 188 -10.04 -22.16 1.52
N GLY A 189 -9.12 -22.54 0.64
CA GLY A 189 -8.67 -21.68 -0.46
C GLY A 189 -7.84 -20.46 0.00
N GLN A 190 -7.47 -20.39 1.30
CA GLN A 190 -6.73 -19.26 1.87
C GLN A 190 -5.33 -19.18 1.25
N PRO A 191 -4.92 -18.01 0.70
CA PRO A 191 -3.56 -17.83 0.19
C PRO A 191 -2.48 -17.93 1.26
N ALA A 192 -1.39 -18.63 0.96
CA ALA A 192 -0.24 -18.82 1.84
C ALA A 192 0.67 -17.58 1.87
N SER A 193 0.14 -16.43 2.30
CA SER A 193 0.83 -15.13 2.27
C SER A 193 1.64 -14.82 3.53
N LYS A 194 1.67 -15.74 4.52
CA LYS A 194 2.29 -15.48 5.82
C LYS A 194 3.64 -16.18 6.03
N PHE A 195 4.04 -17.03 5.10
CA PHE A 195 5.23 -17.85 5.20
C PHE A 195 5.90 -18.02 3.83
N GLY A 196 6.41 -16.90 3.30
CA GLY A 196 7.08 -16.89 1.99
C GLY A 196 8.59 -17.09 2.12
N ALA A 197 9.17 -17.91 1.25
CA ALA A 197 10.62 -18.05 1.13
C ALA A 197 11.16 -17.00 0.17
N VAL A 198 12.11 -16.17 0.64
CA VAL A 198 12.69 -15.07 -0.14
C VAL A 198 14.17 -14.89 0.14
N SER A 199 14.88 -14.27 -0.81
CA SER A 199 16.17 -13.62 -0.60
C SER A 199 16.00 -12.12 -0.52
N ALA A 200 16.96 -11.44 0.12
CA ALA A 200 17.00 -10.00 0.22
C ALA A 200 18.42 -9.47 -0.01
N GLU A 201 18.51 -8.32 -0.65
CA GLU A 201 19.75 -7.62 -0.93
C GLU A 201 19.54 -6.11 -0.91
N VAL A 202 20.58 -5.32 -0.66
CA VAL A 202 20.51 -3.86 -0.80
C VAL A 202 20.32 -3.51 -2.26
N TYR A 203 19.26 -2.76 -2.57
CA TYR A 203 19.02 -2.24 -3.91
C TYR A 203 19.94 -1.07 -4.20
N LYS A 204 20.85 -1.22 -5.16
CA LYS A 204 21.82 -0.21 -5.54
C LYS A 204 21.22 0.75 -6.58
N ALA A 205 20.67 1.88 -6.10
CA ALA A 205 20.31 2.99 -6.97
C ALA A 205 21.52 3.86 -7.31
N LYS A 206 21.48 4.56 -8.44
CA LYS A 206 22.47 5.58 -8.83
C LYS A 206 22.13 6.94 -8.25
N TRP A 207 20.85 7.18 -7.96
CA TRP A 207 20.36 8.38 -7.29
C TRP A 207 19.08 8.07 -6.51
N TYR A 208 18.83 8.85 -5.52
CA TYR A 208 17.62 8.88 -4.71
C TYR A 208 17.00 10.27 -4.82
N GLY A 209 15.68 10.35 -4.79
CA GLY A 209 14.99 11.62 -4.88
C GLY A 209 13.73 11.70 -4.03
N PHE A 210 13.34 12.93 -3.79
CA PHE A 210 12.07 13.28 -3.17
C PHE A 210 11.43 14.41 -3.96
N ILE A 211 10.14 14.31 -4.21
CA ILE A 211 9.36 15.37 -4.85
C ILE A 211 8.13 15.70 -4.01
N ALA A 212 7.87 16.98 -3.82
CA ALA A 212 6.59 17.52 -3.36
C ALA A 212 5.99 18.36 -4.48
N SER A 213 4.69 18.19 -4.77
CA SER A 213 4.03 18.88 -5.88
C SER A 213 2.54 19.11 -5.59
N ASN A 214 1.96 20.17 -6.11
CA ASN A 214 0.51 20.40 -6.07
C ASN A 214 -0.27 19.51 -7.06
N ARG A 215 0.43 18.79 -7.95
CA ARG A 215 -0.12 17.77 -8.86
C ARG A 215 0.40 16.40 -8.50
N GLU A 216 -0.37 15.36 -8.83
CA GLU A 216 0.06 13.96 -8.63
C GLU A 216 1.28 13.65 -9.51
N PRO A 217 2.45 13.33 -8.91
CA PRO A 217 3.62 12.91 -9.68
C PRO A 217 3.35 11.62 -10.45
N LYS A 218 3.90 11.53 -11.65
CA LYS A 218 3.82 10.33 -12.52
C LYS A 218 5.22 9.77 -12.73
N PRO A 219 5.83 9.16 -11.70
CA PRO A 219 7.19 8.67 -11.83
C PRO A 219 7.23 7.41 -12.69
N LEU A 220 8.22 7.38 -13.60
CA LEU A 220 8.61 6.21 -14.40
C LEU A 220 9.97 5.68 -13.92
N THR A 221 10.34 5.96 -12.67
CA THR A 221 11.59 5.51 -12.08
C THR A 221 11.49 4.05 -11.61
N PRO A 222 12.60 3.30 -11.58
CA PRO A 222 12.62 1.92 -11.11
C PRO A 222 12.06 1.73 -9.70
N TYR A 223 12.24 2.72 -8.82
CA TYR A 223 11.55 2.80 -7.54
C TYR A 223 10.82 4.13 -7.42
N ALA A 224 9.56 4.06 -7.07
CA ALA A 224 8.75 5.21 -6.69
C ALA A 224 7.68 4.79 -5.68
N ALA A 225 7.40 5.68 -4.73
CA ALA A 225 6.25 5.57 -3.84
C ALA A 225 5.56 6.93 -3.76
N VAL A 226 4.28 6.98 -4.14
CA VAL A 226 3.49 8.23 -4.25
C VAL A 226 2.44 8.26 -3.15
N ALA A 227 2.39 9.37 -2.43
CA ALA A 227 1.41 9.60 -1.38
C ALA A 227 0.76 10.98 -1.52
N ARG A 228 -0.53 11.04 -1.17
CA ARG A 228 -1.25 12.30 -1.08
C ARG A 228 -0.89 13.02 0.23
N THR A 229 -0.75 14.35 0.13
CA THR A 229 -0.56 15.26 1.27
C THR A 229 -1.75 16.19 1.40
N GLN A 230 -1.82 17.02 2.44
CA GLN A 230 -2.97 17.94 2.64
C GLN A 230 -3.14 18.92 1.48
N THR A 231 -2.05 19.46 0.97
CA THR A 231 -2.06 20.51 -0.06
C THR A 231 -1.62 20.01 -1.44
N GLY A 232 -1.28 18.74 -1.57
CA GLY A 232 -0.79 18.19 -2.83
C GLY A 232 -0.36 16.73 -2.72
N TRP A 233 0.84 16.44 -3.18
CA TRP A 233 1.40 15.10 -3.31
C TRP A 233 2.87 15.09 -2.97
N GLN A 234 3.36 13.93 -2.56
CA GLN A 234 4.77 13.65 -2.44
C GLN A 234 5.12 12.31 -3.09
N ALA A 235 6.38 12.16 -3.50
CA ALA A 235 6.90 10.87 -3.91
C ALA A 235 8.35 10.69 -3.47
N GLU A 236 8.64 9.47 -2.98
CA GLU A 236 9.99 8.95 -2.83
C GLU A 236 10.41 8.27 -4.13
N LEU A 237 11.64 8.49 -4.56
CA LEU A 237 12.13 8.08 -5.86
C LEU A 237 13.52 7.45 -5.76
N ALA A 238 13.83 6.53 -6.67
CA ALA A 238 15.21 6.13 -6.92
C ALA A 238 15.37 5.64 -8.37
N GLY A 239 16.52 5.93 -8.95
CA GLY A 239 16.82 5.60 -10.33
C GLY A 239 18.12 4.82 -10.52
N SER A 240 18.14 3.98 -11.56
CA SER A 240 19.31 3.18 -11.94
C SER A 240 20.23 3.91 -12.93
N LYS A 241 19.77 5.01 -13.53
CA LYS A 241 20.54 5.88 -14.41
C LYS A 241 20.38 7.33 -13.93
N VAL A 242 21.48 8.05 -13.80
CA VAL A 242 21.46 9.48 -13.47
C VAL A 242 20.88 10.23 -14.66
N PRO A 243 19.91 11.13 -14.48
CA PRO A 243 19.39 11.99 -15.54
C PRO A 243 20.47 12.87 -16.15
N ASP A 244 20.44 13.02 -17.46
CA ASP A 244 21.34 13.92 -18.18
C ASP A 244 20.92 15.40 -17.94
N ASP A 245 19.63 15.65 -17.72
CA ASP A 245 19.02 16.93 -17.38
C ASP A 245 18.06 16.82 -16.22
N TRP A 246 18.47 17.33 -15.07
CA TRP A 246 17.68 17.30 -13.83
C TRP A 246 16.47 18.23 -13.87
N GLU A 247 16.54 19.35 -14.59
CA GLU A 247 15.38 20.23 -14.74
C GLU A 247 14.28 19.55 -15.56
N ALA A 248 14.65 18.99 -16.71
CA ALA A 248 13.72 18.23 -17.53
C ALA A 248 13.09 17.07 -16.75
N GLU A 249 13.89 16.35 -15.94
CA GLU A 249 13.41 15.26 -15.11
C GLU A 249 12.43 15.75 -14.03
N ALA A 250 12.75 16.84 -13.32
CA ALA A 250 11.85 17.42 -12.29
C ALA A 250 10.52 17.88 -12.92
N ARG A 251 10.56 18.50 -14.10
CA ARG A 251 9.36 18.90 -14.85
C ARG A 251 8.51 17.70 -15.26
N ARG A 252 9.15 16.67 -15.79
CA ARG A 252 8.50 15.43 -16.19
C ARG A 252 7.81 14.73 -15.02
N LEU A 253 8.52 14.61 -13.89
CA LEU A 253 8.01 13.94 -12.67
C LEU A 253 6.84 14.69 -12.06
N SER A 254 6.92 16.03 -12.00
CA SER A 254 5.89 16.89 -11.41
C SER A 254 4.70 17.17 -12.33
N GLY A 255 4.87 16.96 -13.65
CA GLY A 255 3.87 17.38 -14.66
C GLY A 255 3.76 18.89 -14.84
N HIS A 256 4.81 19.65 -14.48
CA HIS A 256 4.90 21.11 -14.62
C HIS A 256 5.88 21.48 -15.71
N PHE A 257 5.39 21.70 -16.93
CA PHE A 257 6.20 22.00 -18.11
C PHE A 257 6.42 23.50 -18.37
N GLY A 258 5.76 24.37 -17.63
CA GLY A 258 5.92 25.83 -17.68
C GLY A 258 6.42 26.40 -16.35
N GLY A 259 6.58 27.75 -16.34
CA GLY A 259 7.02 28.49 -15.17
C GLY A 259 8.55 28.58 -15.01
N ASP A 260 8.97 29.39 -14.05
CA ASP A 260 10.38 29.61 -13.76
C ASP A 260 10.94 28.46 -12.94
N VAL A 261 12.25 28.21 -13.07
CA VAL A 261 12.97 27.20 -12.29
C VAL A 261 14.07 27.86 -11.48
N SER A 262 14.09 27.55 -10.18
CA SER A 262 15.27 27.76 -9.35
C SER A 262 16.02 26.44 -9.22
N PHE A 263 17.25 26.42 -9.66
CA PHE A 263 18.11 25.23 -9.66
C PHE A 263 19.33 25.47 -8.77
N GLN A 264 19.63 24.52 -7.92
CA GLN A 264 20.84 24.49 -7.11
C GLN A 264 21.47 23.09 -7.18
N SER A 265 22.74 23.02 -7.45
CA SER A 265 23.55 21.80 -7.35
C SER A 265 24.74 22.03 -6.43
N ASP A 266 25.11 20.98 -5.71
CA ASP A 266 26.34 20.92 -4.93
C ASP A 266 27.22 19.81 -5.51
N PRO A 267 28.26 20.15 -6.24
CA PRO A 267 29.15 19.16 -6.85
C PRO A 267 29.88 18.29 -5.81
N ALA A 268 30.12 18.80 -4.60
CA ALA A 268 30.83 18.07 -3.56
C ALA A 268 30.00 16.91 -2.98
N THR A 269 28.68 17.10 -2.86
CA THR A 269 27.76 16.10 -2.33
C THR A 269 26.95 15.41 -3.42
N GLY A 270 26.98 15.91 -4.65
CA GLY A 270 26.11 15.47 -5.74
C GLY A 270 24.63 15.76 -5.50
N SER A 271 24.31 16.69 -4.57
CA SER A 271 22.93 17.02 -4.27
C SER A 271 22.35 18.01 -5.26
N ILE A 272 21.08 17.79 -5.63
CA ILE A 272 20.29 18.60 -6.54
C ILE A 272 19.05 19.09 -5.82
N ARG A 273 18.72 20.37 -5.98
CA ARG A 273 17.51 21.00 -5.46
C ARG A 273 16.89 21.85 -6.55
N ILE A 274 15.61 21.59 -6.82
CA ILE A 274 14.87 22.30 -7.86
C ILE A 274 13.54 22.76 -7.30
N ALA A 275 13.22 24.03 -7.54
CA ALA A 275 11.89 24.58 -7.31
C ALA A 275 11.29 25.04 -8.64
N ILE A 276 10.05 24.63 -8.93
CA ILE A 276 9.27 25.09 -10.07
C ILE A 276 8.24 26.10 -9.58
N VAL A 277 8.23 27.28 -10.17
CA VAL A 277 7.40 28.41 -9.76
C VAL A 277 6.49 28.81 -10.93
N GLN A 278 5.18 28.86 -10.69
CA GLN A 278 4.19 29.32 -11.67
C GLN A 278 3.29 30.39 -11.03
N GLY A 279 3.16 31.52 -11.69
CA GLY A 279 2.34 32.64 -11.17
C GLY A 279 2.77 33.14 -9.78
N GLY A 280 4.08 33.10 -9.47
CA GLY A 280 4.62 33.50 -8.17
C GLY A 280 4.46 32.45 -7.05
N LEU A 281 3.91 31.27 -7.35
CA LEU A 281 3.71 30.18 -6.39
C LEU A 281 4.68 29.02 -6.71
N ILE A 282 5.25 28.42 -5.66
CA ILE A 282 5.99 27.16 -5.82
C ILE A 282 4.97 26.05 -6.11
N THR A 283 5.10 25.39 -7.25
CA THR A 283 4.21 24.30 -7.68
C THR A 283 4.82 22.93 -7.52
N ALA A 284 6.16 22.86 -7.51
CA ALA A 284 6.87 21.62 -7.17
C ALA A 284 8.25 21.92 -6.58
N LEU A 285 8.67 21.03 -5.68
CA LEU A 285 10.02 20.97 -5.11
C LEU A 285 10.59 19.59 -5.41
N PHE A 286 11.78 19.52 -5.96
CA PHE A 286 12.48 18.27 -6.25
C PHE A 286 13.87 18.27 -5.61
N PHE A 287 14.20 17.16 -4.99
CA PHE A 287 15.50 16.92 -4.35
C PHE A 287 16.06 15.61 -4.86
N ALA A 288 17.34 15.57 -5.19
CA ALA A 288 18.03 14.34 -5.53
C ALA A 288 19.45 14.33 -4.95
N ALA A 289 19.96 13.12 -4.70
CA ALA A 289 21.33 12.89 -4.23
C ALA A 289 21.79 11.47 -4.60
N SER A 290 23.08 11.19 -4.50
CA SER A 290 23.66 9.85 -4.67
C SER A 290 23.32 8.90 -3.51
N THR A 291 22.91 9.43 -2.36
CA THR A 291 22.46 8.70 -1.16
C THR A 291 21.00 9.03 -0.86
N PRO A 292 20.31 8.26 0.00
CA PRO A 292 18.93 8.57 0.38
C PRO A 292 18.78 10.01 0.88
N VAL A 293 17.80 10.71 0.30
CA VAL A 293 17.57 12.13 0.61
C VAL A 293 17.05 12.28 2.03
N VAL A 294 17.80 13.00 2.87
CA VAL A 294 17.44 13.29 4.26
C VAL A 294 16.76 14.65 4.34
N LEU A 295 15.43 14.64 4.44
CA LEU A 295 14.59 15.83 4.61
C LEU A 295 13.49 15.54 5.64
N SER A 296 13.00 16.59 6.30
CA SER A 296 11.76 16.46 7.06
C SER A 296 10.61 16.15 6.10
N ARG A 297 9.86 15.08 6.36
CA ARG A 297 8.63 14.70 5.60
C ARG A 297 7.37 15.30 6.24
N THR A 298 7.53 16.23 7.18
CA THR A 298 6.41 16.94 7.81
C THR A 298 5.79 17.93 6.84
N GLU A 299 4.52 18.24 7.04
CA GLU A 299 3.67 19.08 6.16
C GLU A 299 4.19 20.51 5.91
N HIS A 300 5.19 20.97 6.65
CA HIS A 300 5.78 22.32 6.51
C HIS A 300 6.33 22.64 5.11
N TRP A 301 6.61 21.63 4.28
CA TRP A 301 7.03 21.87 2.90
C TRP A 301 5.88 22.34 2.02
N LEU A 302 4.67 21.98 2.36
CA LEU A 302 3.46 22.22 1.59
C LEU A 302 2.82 23.56 1.94
N ASP A 303 3.02 24.06 3.17
CA ASP A 303 2.63 25.42 3.57
C ASP A 303 3.45 26.48 2.83
N ARG A 304 4.60 26.08 2.25
CA ARG A 304 5.48 26.92 1.44
C ARG A 304 5.13 26.98 -0.04
N PHE A 305 4.08 26.32 -0.50
CA PHE A 305 3.42 26.66 -1.77
C PHE A 305 2.76 28.05 -1.70
N GLN A 306 3.25 28.90 -0.77
CA GLN A 306 2.81 30.26 -0.60
C GLN A 306 3.59 31.18 -1.53
N TYR A 307 2.93 32.29 -1.87
CA TYR A 307 3.41 33.41 -2.66
C TYR A 307 4.86 33.79 -2.33
N ILE A 308 5.75 33.73 -3.31
CA ILE A 308 7.05 34.39 -3.26
C ILE A 308 6.86 35.77 -3.86
N PRO A 309 6.93 36.85 -3.09
CA PRO A 309 6.81 38.22 -3.63
C PRO A 309 7.81 38.45 -4.74
N ALA A 310 7.38 39.03 -5.84
CA ALA A 310 8.27 39.51 -6.89
C ALA A 310 9.25 40.52 -6.25
N GLY A 311 10.56 40.21 -6.32
CA GLY A 311 11.60 41.07 -5.73
C GLY A 311 12.25 40.59 -4.42
N CYS A 312 11.87 39.42 -3.91
CA CYS A 312 12.58 38.83 -2.78
C CYS A 312 14.04 38.50 -3.17
N PRO A 313 15.05 39.05 -2.46
CA PRO A 313 16.48 38.79 -2.75
C PRO A 313 16.92 37.35 -2.46
N CYS A 314 16.00 36.49 -2.05
CA CYS A 314 16.22 35.05 -1.83
C CYS A 314 16.45 34.23 -3.08
N ARG A 315 16.52 34.82 -4.27
CA ARG A 315 16.81 34.10 -5.53
C ARG A 315 18.13 33.31 -5.55
N SER A 316 18.98 33.46 -4.54
CA SER A 316 20.30 32.79 -4.56
C SER A 316 20.78 32.18 -3.22
N LYS A 317 20.02 32.20 -2.12
CA LYS A 317 20.65 31.83 -0.83
C LYS A 317 19.89 30.92 0.14
N ARG A 318 18.66 30.51 -0.04
CA ARG A 318 18.01 29.57 0.91
C ARG A 318 16.89 28.74 0.25
N ILE A 319 17.23 27.60 -0.29
CA ILE A 319 16.37 26.44 -0.36
C ILE A 319 17.11 25.27 0.30
#